data_9da7b527f759524629cf94bcac828981
#
_entry.id   9da7b527f759524629cf94bcac828981
#
_cell.length_a   1.000
_cell.length_b   1.000
_cell.length_c   1.000
_cell.angle_alpha   90.00
_cell.angle_beta   90.00
_cell.angle_gamma   90.00
#
_symmetry.space_group_name_H-M   'P 1'
#
loop_
_entity.id
_entity.type
_entity.pdbx_description
1 polymer ?
#
loop_
_entity_poly.entity_id
_entity_poly.type
_entity_poly.pdbx_seq_one_letter_code
_entity_poly.pdbx_strand_id
1 'polypeptide(L)'
;MTVTDSAEANPPADSTPVRDTHSLTPATRDTTSFLGVLVGMAAAAIGGGLVTLIAWFVFKQVSLPAFNTSMVTRGLSTAGIVVTVVVVAGLLYLWTKRGVQGKGPLAWLTVVVAYLSPALIVICSLGMPLSASKLWLHGIQVDQVFRTQFLTRMTVEGGYADMNYADMPTFYPMGWFWLGGRMANLLGLQGWEAFQPWSLVSIAMACCLLVPVWQRLTGSLPLGTVIALTTTALTLTLAVDEPYSAVIALGVPAAAIMCSRAFHGSWGSTVGLLVFLGISATFYTLFTGAIAVTVVSFVALVTAIVERSFKPIVRLAVIGFGSLAIAAIAWGPYLLAVLRADFPTETAAQHYLPAEGTEIPVPFLAPS
;
A
#
# COMPACT_ATOMS: atom_id res chain seq x y z
N MET A 1 -76.53 11.11 48.85
CA MET A 1 -75.44 10.33 49.41
C MET A 1 -74.56 9.92 48.24
N THR A 2 -73.59 10.76 47.93
CA THR A 2 -72.71 10.64 46.75
C THR A 2 -71.35 10.15 47.20
N VAL A 3 -70.98 9.00 46.70
CA VAL A 3 -69.66 8.41 46.92
C VAL A 3 -68.80 8.79 45.69
N THR A 4 -67.81 9.61 45.87
CA THR A 4 -66.76 9.95 44.89
C THR A 4 -65.70 8.92 44.95
N ASP A 5 -65.51 8.19 43.87
CA ASP A 5 -64.48 7.22 43.67
C ASP A 5 -63.29 7.98 43.02
N SER A 6 -62.19 8.17 43.75
CA SER A 6 -60.97 8.79 43.28
C SER A 6 -60.06 7.70 42.72
N ALA A 7 -60.00 7.62 41.40
CA ALA A 7 -59.04 6.79 40.68
C ALA A 7 -57.60 7.36 40.83
N GLU A 8 -56.74 6.66 41.51
CA GLU A 8 -55.30 6.88 41.63
C GLU A 8 -54.63 6.64 40.28
N ALA A 9 -54.12 7.69 39.67
CA ALA A 9 -53.34 7.61 38.45
C ALA A 9 -51.94 7.06 38.75
N ASN A 10 -51.62 5.89 38.22
CA ASN A 10 -50.27 5.37 38.18
C ASN A 10 -49.31 6.31 37.43
N PRO A 11 -48.11 6.62 37.96
CA PRO A 11 -47.11 7.39 37.22
C PRO A 11 -46.60 6.58 36.03
N PRO A 12 -46.25 7.24 34.91
CA PRO A 12 -45.76 6.56 33.71
C PRO A 12 -44.44 5.84 34.00
N ALA A 13 -44.35 4.61 33.51
CA ALA A 13 -43.19 3.75 33.60
C ALA A 13 -41.93 4.52 33.08
N ASP A 14 -40.92 4.50 33.91
CA ASP A 14 -39.58 5.01 33.68
C ASP A 14 -39.04 4.48 32.35
N SER A 15 -39.03 5.32 31.31
CA SER A 15 -38.38 5.04 30.06
C SER A 15 -36.88 5.18 30.28
N THR A 16 -36.24 4.12 30.75
CA THR A 16 -34.80 4.00 30.68
C THR A 16 -34.37 4.27 29.24
N PRO A 17 -33.46 5.26 29.00
CA PRO A 17 -32.97 5.52 27.65
C PRO A 17 -32.29 4.26 27.14
N VAL A 18 -32.81 3.71 26.07
CA VAL A 18 -32.16 2.65 25.31
C VAL A 18 -30.76 3.17 24.96
N ARG A 19 -29.77 2.63 25.64
CA ARG A 19 -28.36 2.92 25.41
C ARG A 19 -28.08 2.47 23.98
N ASP A 20 -27.96 3.43 23.06
CA ASP A 20 -27.52 3.17 21.69
C ASP A 20 -26.13 2.52 21.72
N THR A 21 -26.12 1.18 21.69
CA THR A 21 -24.92 0.36 21.74
C THR A 21 -24.16 0.30 20.41
N HIS A 22 -24.51 1.13 19.43
CA HIS A 22 -23.92 1.09 18.08
C HIS A 22 -23.22 2.38 17.62
N SER A 23 -22.85 3.29 18.50
CA SER A 23 -21.87 4.29 18.10
C SER A 23 -20.46 3.68 18.14
N LEU A 24 -20.08 2.96 17.09
CA LEU A 24 -18.68 2.64 16.75
C LEU A 24 -17.93 3.89 16.30
N THR A 25 -18.14 5.04 16.96
CA THR A 25 -17.26 6.17 16.85
C THR A 25 -16.06 5.87 17.75
N PRO A 26 -14.89 5.49 17.18
CA PRO A 26 -13.68 5.36 17.96
C PRO A 26 -13.45 6.69 18.67
N ALA A 27 -13.05 6.63 19.91
CA ALA A 27 -12.66 7.83 20.64
C ALA A 27 -11.63 8.58 19.78
N THR A 28 -11.98 9.76 19.27
CA THR A 28 -11.21 10.60 18.34
C THR A 28 -9.97 11.20 18.98
N ARG A 29 -9.30 10.44 19.84
CA ARG A 29 -8.23 10.92 20.74
C ARG A 29 -6.91 11.20 20.03
N ASP A 30 -6.64 10.49 18.91
CA ASP A 30 -5.36 10.54 18.20
C ASP A 30 -5.52 11.07 16.75
N THR A 31 -6.55 11.89 16.50
CA THR A 31 -6.79 12.44 15.16
C THR A 31 -5.69 13.41 14.77
N THR A 32 -5.11 13.19 13.60
CA THR A 32 -4.11 14.08 12.99
C THR A 32 -4.77 15.00 11.95
N SER A 33 -4.24 16.21 11.79
CA SER A 33 -4.63 17.10 10.69
C SER A 33 -4.21 16.52 9.34
N PHE A 34 -4.76 17.04 8.24
CA PHE A 34 -4.35 16.59 6.89
C PHE A 34 -2.85 16.80 6.65
N LEU A 35 -2.32 17.98 7.02
CA LEU A 35 -0.88 18.23 6.94
C LEU A 35 -0.09 17.32 7.89
N GLY A 36 -0.60 17.07 9.09
CA GLY A 36 0.03 16.17 10.06
C GLY A 36 0.16 14.74 9.52
N VAL A 37 -0.84 14.23 8.79
CA VAL A 37 -0.73 12.90 8.18
C VAL A 37 0.28 12.89 7.04
N LEU A 38 0.35 13.94 6.20
CA LEU A 38 1.34 14.01 5.12
C LEU A 38 2.77 14.04 5.65
N VAL A 39 3.02 14.86 6.69
CA VAL A 39 4.32 14.91 7.36
C VAL A 39 4.63 13.57 8.04
N GLY A 40 3.66 12.96 8.70
CA GLY A 40 3.78 11.63 9.30
C GLY A 40 4.11 10.55 8.27
N MET A 41 3.45 10.56 7.12
CA MET A 41 3.73 9.64 6.01
C MET A 41 5.15 9.80 5.47
N ALA A 42 5.57 11.05 5.23
CA ALA A 42 6.92 11.33 4.75
C ALA A 42 7.98 10.89 5.79
N ALA A 43 7.78 11.25 7.06
CA ALA A 43 8.70 10.87 8.13
C ALA A 43 8.78 9.34 8.33
N ALA A 44 7.63 8.65 8.32
CA ALA A 44 7.58 7.20 8.45
C ALA A 44 8.21 6.48 7.26
N ALA A 45 7.93 6.92 6.02
CA ALA A 45 8.50 6.34 4.82
C ALA A 45 10.02 6.56 4.76
N ILE A 46 10.48 7.80 4.93
CA ILE A 46 11.92 8.12 4.92
C ILE A 46 12.63 7.39 6.06
N GLY A 47 12.10 7.44 7.29
CA GLY A 47 12.67 6.77 8.45
C GLY A 47 12.71 5.26 8.27
N GLY A 48 11.63 4.63 7.80
CA GLY A 48 11.55 3.20 7.51
C GLY A 48 12.52 2.78 6.41
N GLY A 49 12.60 3.56 5.34
CA GLY A 49 13.57 3.33 4.26
C GLY A 49 15.01 3.41 4.73
N LEU A 50 15.37 4.45 5.50
CA LEU A 50 16.71 4.63 6.03
C LEU A 50 17.11 3.50 7.00
N VAL A 51 16.24 3.16 7.95
CA VAL A 51 16.49 2.07 8.91
C VAL A 51 16.69 0.75 8.17
N THR A 52 15.89 0.49 7.14
CA THR A 52 16.00 -0.72 6.32
C THR A 52 17.30 -0.75 5.51
N LEU A 53 17.67 0.38 4.90
CA LEU A 53 18.92 0.49 4.14
C LEU A 53 20.15 0.31 5.04
N ILE A 54 20.15 0.92 6.24
CA ILE A 54 21.23 0.76 7.22
C ILE A 54 21.30 -0.72 7.66
N ALA A 55 20.18 -1.35 7.99
CA ALA A 55 20.15 -2.76 8.37
C ALA A 55 20.66 -3.66 7.24
N TRP A 56 20.23 -3.43 6.00
CA TRP A 56 20.73 -4.16 4.83
C TRP A 56 22.25 -4.02 4.70
N PHE A 57 22.77 -2.79 4.80
CA PHE A 57 24.21 -2.55 4.73
C PHE A 57 24.97 -3.27 5.84
N VAL A 58 24.50 -3.21 7.09
CA VAL A 58 25.10 -3.92 8.24
C VAL A 58 25.09 -5.43 8.01
N PHE A 59 23.99 -6.00 7.52
CA PHE A 59 23.92 -7.43 7.25
C PHE A 59 24.87 -7.87 6.14
N LYS A 60 25.18 -7.02 5.18
CA LYS A 60 26.19 -7.34 4.14
C LYS A 60 27.62 -7.34 4.67
N GLN A 61 27.90 -6.73 5.82
CA GLN A 61 29.21 -6.79 6.50
C GLN A 61 29.36 -8.05 7.37
N VAL A 62 28.28 -8.74 7.67
CA VAL A 62 28.26 -9.91 8.54
C VAL A 62 28.03 -11.17 7.71
N SER A 63 28.88 -12.17 7.85
CA SER A 63 28.72 -13.46 7.16
C SER A 63 27.63 -14.30 7.83
N LEU A 64 26.37 -13.97 7.58
CA LEU A 64 25.26 -14.78 8.05
C LEU A 64 25.11 -16.01 7.13
N PRO A 65 24.88 -17.21 7.71
CA PRO A 65 24.61 -18.39 6.91
C PRO A 65 23.26 -18.28 6.19
N ALA A 66 23.13 -18.97 5.06
CA ALA A 66 21.91 -18.98 4.27
C ALA A 66 20.71 -19.43 5.11
N PHE A 67 19.59 -18.73 4.96
CA PHE A 67 18.37 -18.93 5.76
C PHE A 67 17.87 -20.38 5.73
N ASN A 68 17.92 -21.02 4.57
CA ASN A 68 17.39 -22.38 4.39
C ASN A 68 18.23 -23.45 5.10
N THR A 69 19.49 -23.17 5.38
CA THR A 69 20.45 -24.13 5.98
C THR A 69 20.79 -23.83 7.42
N SER A 70 20.31 -22.72 7.97
CA SER A 70 20.71 -22.25 9.30
C SER A 70 19.52 -22.03 10.23
N MET A 71 19.48 -22.81 11.30
CA MET A 71 18.54 -22.56 12.41
C MET A 71 18.87 -21.25 13.15
N VAL A 72 20.12 -20.80 13.13
CA VAL A 72 20.55 -19.55 13.77
C VAL A 72 19.88 -18.36 13.06
N THR A 73 20.00 -18.27 11.73
CA THR A 73 19.38 -17.18 10.96
C THR A 73 17.85 -17.18 11.11
N ARG A 74 17.23 -18.37 11.09
CA ARG A 74 15.78 -18.49 11.35
C ARG A 74 15.39 -18.05 12.76
N GLY A 75 16.17 -18.48 13.76
CA GLY A 75 15.94 -18.09 15.15
C GLY A 75 16.09 -16.60 15.37
N LEU A 76 17.10 -15.96 14.77
CA LEU A 76 17.32 -14.51 14.85
C LEU A 76 16.18 -13.73 14.18
N SER A 77 15.73 -14.16 12.99
CA SER A 77 14.58 -13.56 12.31
C SER A 77 13.32 -13.62 13.18
N THR A 78 13.01 -14.80 13.71
CA THR A 78 11.85 -15.00 14.59
C THR A 78 11.95 -14.17 15.87
N ALA A 79 13.12 -14.19 16.52
CA ALA A 79 13.37 -13.41 17.74
C ALA A 79 13.18 -11.90 17.48
N GLY A 80 13.71 -11.39 16.37
CA GLY A 80 13.56 -9.99 15.96
C GLY A 80 12.09 -9.60 15.77
N ILE A 81 11.30 -10.44 15.11
CA ILE A 81 9.85 -10.23 14.95
C ILE A 81 9.14 -10.21 16.30
N VAL A 82 9.40 -11.21 17.15
CA VAL A 82 8.77 -11.31 18.49
C VAL A 82 9.13 -10.10 19.35
N VAL A 83 10.40 -9.71 19.41
CA VAL A 83 10.84 -8.53 20.15
C VAL A 83 10.16 -7.27 19.63
N THR A 84 10.08 -7.09 18.31
CA THR A 84 9.38 -5.94 17.71
C THR A 84 7.91 -5.90 18.14
N VAL A 85 7.21 -7.01 18.03
CA VAL A 85 5.79 -7.10 18.40
C VAL A 85 5.59 -6.83 19.90
N VAL A 86 6.41 -7.42 20.77
CA VAL A 86 6.32 -7.23 22.23
C VAL A 86 6.58 -5.77 22.61
N VAL A 87 7.63 -5.15 22.06
CA VAL A 87 7.95 -3.73 22.33
C VAL A 87 6.83 -2.82 21.86
N VAL A 88 6.33 -3.01 20.64
CA VAL A 88 5.22 -2.22 20.10
C VAL A 88 3.97 -2.41 20.95
N ALA A 89 3.59 -3.64 21.27
CA ALA A 89 2.42 -3.93 22.10
C ALA A 89 2.53 -3.29 23.48
N GLY A 90 3.70 -3.36 24.12
CA GLY A 90 3.97 -2.73 25.42
C GLY A 90 3.83 -1.21 25.37
N LEU A 91 4.40 -0.55 24.37
CA LEU A 91 4.30 0.90 24.19
C LEU A 91 2.86 1.35 23.89
N LEU A 92 2.15 0.62 23.02
CA LEU A 92 0.75 0.92 22.70
C LEU A 92 -0.17 0.65 23.90
N TYR A 93 0.12 -0.35 24.71
CA TYR A 93 -0.60 -0.58 25.97
C TYR A 93 -0.40 0.59 26.95
N LEU A 94 0.84 1.07 27.11
CA LEU A 94 1.11 2.24 27.94
C LEU A 94 0.43 3.51 27.38
N TRP A 95 0.39 3.65 26.06
CA TRP A 95 -0.33 4.75 25.38
C TRP A 95 -1.81 4.76 25.75
N THR A 96 -2.47 3.60 25.73
CA THR A 96 -3.91 3.51 26.04
C THR A 96 -4.21 3.67 27.54
N LYS A 97 -3.37 3.11 28.41
CA LYS A 97 -3.61 3.08 29.86
C LYS A 97 -3.27 4.39 30.56
N ARG A 98 -2.17 5.04 30.18
CA ARG A 98 -1.69 6.25 30.86
C ARG A 98 -2.24 7.54 30.28
N GLY A 99 -3.04 7.47 29.21
CA GLY A 99 -3.49 8.66 28.52
C GLY A 99 -2.31 9.51 28.05
N VAL A 100 -1.18 8.89 27.70
CA VAL A 100 0.08 9.53 27.30
C VAL A 100 -0.12 10.17 25.93
N GLN A 101 -1.06 11.09 25.86
CA GLN A 101 -1.41 11.76 24.62
C GLN A 101 -0.56 13.02 24.47
N GLY A 102 0.34 12.96 23.51
CA GLY A 102 0.87 14.17 22.87
C GLY A 102 2.00 14.91 23.55
N LYS A 103 2.40 14.62 24.80
CA LYS A 103 3.46 15.40 25.48
C LYS A 103 4.41 14.50 26.27
N GLY A 104 5.70 14.58 25.96
CA GLY A 104 6.75 13.90 26.68
C GLY A 104 7.56 12.89 25.87
N PRO A 105 8.73 12.46 26.37
CA PRO A 105 9.64 11.59 25.63
C PRO A 105 9.04 10.21 25.34
N LEU A 106 8.23 9.66 26.24
CA LEU A 106 7.58 8.36 26.05
C LEU A 106 6.52 8.42 24.93
N ALA A 107 5.77 9.53 24.84
CA ALA A 107 4.79 9.70 23.76
C ALA A 107 5.48 9.76 22.40
N TRP A 108 6.53 10.56 22.30
CA TRP A 108 7.34 10.66 21.09
C TRP A 108 7.96 9.31 20.71
N LEU A 109 8.56 8.61 21.68
CA LEU A 109 9.11 7.27 21.46
C LEU A 109 8.06 6.29 20.94
N THR A 110 6.86 6.30 21.53
CA THR A 110 5.76 5.43 21.09
C THR A 110 5.36 5.70 19.65
N VAL A 111 5.25 6.97 19.24
CA VAL A 111 4.94 7.34 17.86
C VAL A 111 6.03 6.89 16.89
N VAL A 112 7.30 7.14 17.23
CA VAL A 112 8.45 6.74 16.40
C VAL A 112 8.51 5.22 16.25
N VAL A 113 8.39 4.49 17.35
CA VAL A 113 8.42 3.02 17.32
C VAL A 113 7.21 2.46 16.55
N ALA A 114 6.02 3.02 16.76
CA ALA A 114 4.83 2.62 16.00
C ALA A 114 5.02 2.86 14.48
N TYR A 115 5.55 4.01 14.08
CA TYR A 115 5.75 4.38 12.68
C TYR A 115 6.84 3.54 12.00
N LEU A 116 7.89 3.14 12.72
CA LEU A 116 9.02 2.37 12.17
C LEU A 116 8.86 0.85 12.35
N SER A 117 7.91 0.39 13.16
CA SER A 117 7.74 -1.04 13.45
C SER A 117 7.48 -1.90 12.20
N PRO A 118 6.76 -1.45 11.15
CA PRO A 118 6.62 -2.24 9.93
C PRO A 118 7.97 -2.46 9.23
N ALA A 119 8.88 -1.47 9.23
CA ALA A 119 10.22 -1.64 8.66
C ALA A 119 11.03 -2.70 9.44
N LEU A 120 10.90 -2.74 10.77
CA LEU A 120 11.56 -3.76 11.58
C LEU A 120 11.05 -5.18 11.24
N ILE A 121 9.76 -5.33 10.96
CA ILE A 121 9.20 -6.60 10.47
C ILE A 121 9.78 -6.95 9.09
N VAL A 122 9.85 -6.00 8.14
CA VAL A 122 10.48 -6.22 6.82
C VAL A 122 11.95 -6.63 6.96
N ILE A 123 12.71 -5.96 7.83
CA ILE A 123 14.12 -6.25 8.10
C ILE A 123 14.29 -7.68 8.62
N CYS A 124 13.48 -8.07 9.60
CA CYS A 124 13.57 -9.41 10.19
C CYS A 124 13.07 -10.50 9.25
N SER A 125 12.00 -10.24 8.49
CA SER A 125 11.36 -11.25 7.61
C SER A 125 12.06 -11.42 6.26
N LEU A 126 12.65 -10.36 5.70
CA LEU A 126 13.28 -10.37 4.39
C LEU A 126 14.74 -9.93 4.42
N GLY A 127 15.06 -8.82 5.08
CA GLY A 127 16.42 -8.26 5.09
C GLY A 127 17.46 -9.23 5.66
N MET A 128 17.16 -9.83 6.80
CA MET A 128 18.04 -10.80 7.43
C MET A 128 18.12 -12.12 6.64
N PRO A 129 17.02 -12.76 6.19
CA PRO A 129 17.09 -13.94 5.33
C PRO A 129 17.84 -13.74 4.02
N LEU A 130 17.71 -12.56 3.40
CA LEU A 130 18.37 -12.21 2.13
C LEU A 130 19.81 -11.74 2.29
N SER A 131 20.33 -11.63 3.51
CA SER A 131 21.71 -11.14 3.77
C SER A 131 22.78 -11.96 3.07
N ALA A 132 22.62 -13.27 2.99
CA ALA A 132 23.54 -14.19 2.32
C ALA A 132 23.37 -14.24 0.79
N SER A 133 22.34 -13.60 0.24
CA SER A 133 22.05 -13.55 -1.21
C SER A 133 22.36 -12.17 -1.78
N LYS A 134 22.81 -12.12 -3.04
CA LYS A 134 22.93 -10.87 -3.79
C LYS A 134 21.67 -10.55 -4.57
N LEU A 135 20.86 -11.56 -4.87
CA LEU A 135 19.65 -11.45 -5.67
C LEU A 135 18.40 -11.40 -4.79
N TRP A 136 17.29 -11.01 -5.38
CA TRP A 136 15.96 -11.08 -4.77
C TRP A 136 15.48 -12.53 -4.68
N LEU A 137 14.30 -12.73 -4.09
CA LEU A 137 13.64 -14.04 -3.97
C LEU A 137 13.60 -14.76 -5.32
N HIS A 138 13.76 -16.07 -5.30
CA HIS A 138 13.81 -16.96 -6.48
C HIS A 138 14.99 -16.75 -7.44
N GLY A 139 15.90 -15.81 -7.16
CA GLY A 139 17.13 -15.62 -7.92
C GLY A 139 16.88 -15.14 -9.35
N ILE A 140 17.38 -15.90 -10.35
CA ILE A 140 17.23 -15.59 -11.77
C ILE A 140 16.25 -16.61 -12.37
N GLN A 141 14.97 -16.50 -12.07
CA GLN A 141 13.89 -17.18 -12.79
C GLN A 141 13.29 -16.23 -13.83
N VAL A 142 12.47 -16.75 -14.74
CA VAL A 142 11.97 -16.01 -15.91
C VAL A 142 11.52 -14.59 -15.61
N ASP A 143 10.63 -14.43 -14.65
CA ASP A 143 10.10 -13.10 -14.29
C ASP A 143 11.11 -12.22 -13.56
N GLN A 144 12.00 -12.80 -12.76
CA GLN A 144 13.03 -12.03 -12.05
C GLN A 144 14.15 -11.58 -13.00
N VAL A 145 14.41 -12.33 -14.07
CA VAL A 145 15.33 -11.90 -15.13
C VAL A 145 14.82 -10.60 -15.73
N PHE A 146 13.60 -10.60 -16.22
CA PHE A 146 12.98 -9.43 -16.84
C PHE A 146 12.92 -8.22 -15.88
N ARG A 147 12.52 -8.42 -14.62
CA ARG A 147 12.46 -7.37 -13.61
C ARG A 147 13.83 -6.76 -13.33
N THR A 148 14.85 -7.60 -13.22
CA THR A 148 16.24 -7.17 -13.00
C THR A 148 16.80 -6.43 -14.23
N GLN A 149 16.51 -6.93 -15.42
CA GLN A 149 16.87 -6.26 -16.68
C GLN A 149 16.22 -4.89 -16.77
N PHE A 150 14.94 -4.77 -16.46
CA PHE A 150 14.22 -3.51 -16.54
C PHE A 150 14.77 -2.46 -15.55
N LEU A 151 15.05 -2.86 -14.30
CA LEU A 151 15.71 -1.96 -13.35
C LEU A 151 17.11 -1.52 -13.84
N THR A 152 17.87 -2.46 -14.42
CA THR A 152 19.20 -2.17 -14.98
C THR A 152 19.10 -1.20 -16.15
N ARG A 153 18.14 -1.39 -17.03
CA ARG A 153 17.85 -0.46 -18.12
C ARG A 153 17.54 0.93 -17.59
N MET A 154 16.66 1.03 -16.60
CA MET A 154 16.30 2.30 -15.95
C MET A 154 17.46 2.92 -15.15
N THR A 155 18.50 2.15 -14.82
CA THR A 155 19.72 2.67 -14.19
C THR A 155 20.63 3.35 -15.21
N VAL A 156 20.82 2.71 -16.38
CA VAL A 156 21.72 3.19 -17.43
C VAL A 156 21.05 4.32 -18.22
N GLU A 157 19.80 4.11 -18.62
CA GLU A 157 19.06 5.05 -19.47
C GLU A 157 17.94 5.72 -18.66
N GLY A 158 18.01 7.04 -18.52
CA GLY A 158 17.02 7.83 -17.80
C GLY A 158 15.69 8.05 -18.55
N GLY A 159 15.56 7.47 -19.73
CA GLY A 159 14.41 7.63 -20.62
C GLY A 159 13.30 6.60 -20.39
N TYR A 160 12.42 6.49 -21.37
CA TYR A 160 11.26 5.60 -21.39
C TYR A 160 11.49 4.38 -22.28
N ALA A 161 12.76 3.96 -22.43
CA ALA A 161 13.11 2.84 -23.28
C ALA A 161 12.57 1.50 -22.72
N ASP A 162 12.18 0.63 -23.63
CA ASP A 162 11.76 -0.72 -23.28
C ASP A 162 12.90 -1.55 -22.67
N MET A 163 12.55 -2.57 -21.87
CA MET A 163 13.53 -3.41 -21.20
C MET A 163 14.40 -4.24 -22.17
N ASN A 164 13.83 -4.66 -23.30
CA ASN A 164 14.49 -5.55 -24.27
C ASN A 164 14.73 -4.90 -25.62
N TYR A 165 13.90 -3.92 -26.01
CA TYR A 165 13.94 -3.31 -27.33
C TYR A 165 14.47 -1.88 -27.28
N ALA A 166 15.57 -1.60 -27.96
CA ALA A 166 16.24 -0.31 -27.93
C ALA A 166 15.41 0.82 -28.52
N ASP A 167 14.64 0.50 -29.56
CA ASP A 167 13.94 1.51 -30.38
C ASP A 167 12.46 1.69 -30.00
N MET A 168 12.02 1.03 -28.93
CA MET A 168 10.64 1.09 -28.48
C MET A 168 10.52 1.77 -27.11
N PRO A 169 9.49 2.59 -26.90
CA PRO A 169 9.13 3.02 -25.56
C PRO A 169 8.57 1.83 -24.76
N THR A 170 8.81 1.83 -23.46
CA THR A 170 8.30 0.75 -22.60
C THR A 170 6.79 0.70 -22.60
N PHE A 171 6.24 -0.48 -22.76
CA PHE A 171 4.81 -0.81 -22.59
C PHE A 171 4.52 -1.42 -21.21
N TYR A 172 5.52 -1.50 -20.34
CA TYR A 172 5.38 -2.01 -18.99
C TYR A 172 5.33 -0.87 -17.95
N PRO A 173 4.59 -0.99 -16.83
CA PRO A 173 4.54 0.04 -15.80
C PRO A 173 5.93 0.33 -15.25
N MET A 174 6.46 1.50 -15.52
CA MET A 174 7.86 1.81 -15.27
C MET A 174 8.14 2.52 -13.94
N GLY A 175 7.11 3.05 -13.28
CA GLY A 175 7.30 3.99 -12.17
C GLY A 175 8.21 3.48 -11.05
N TRP A 176 7.98 2.27 -10.57
CA TRP A 176 8.82 1.65 -9.53
C TRP A 176 10.25 1.38 -10.02
N PHE A 177 10.39 0.86 -11.23
CA PHE A 177 11.69 0.55 -11.84
C PHE A 177 12.48 1.81 -12.15
N TRP A 178 11.82 2.86 -12.64
CA TRP A 178 12.43 4.15 -12.91
C TRP A 178 12.99 4.79 -11.64
N LEU A 179 12.19 4.82 -10.55
CA LEU A 179 12.63 5.35 -9.27
C LEU A 179 13.85 4.58 -8.74
N GLY A 180 13.80 3.25 -8.75
CA GLY A 180 14.91 2.41 -8.31
C GLY A 180 16.15 2.56 -9.21
N GLY A 181 15.95 2.61 -10.51
CA GLY A 181 17.03 2.82 -11.47
C GLY A 181 17.70 4.18 -11.32
N ARG A 182 16.93 5.26 -11.11
CA ARG A 182 17.51 6.60 -10.84
C ARG A 182 18.25 6.65 -9.51
N MET A 183 17.75 5.98 -8.48
CA MET A 183 18.46 5.84 -7.21
C MET A 183 19.78 5.07 -7.39
N ALA A 184 19.77 3.96 -8.11
CA ALA A 184 20.97 3.19 -8.42
C ALA A 184 22.01 4.03 -9.18
N ASN A 185 21.57 4.76 -10.21
CA ASN A 185 22.43 5.67 -10.99
C ASN A 185 23.06 6.75 -10.11
N LEU A 186 22.26 7.40 -9.26
CA LEU A 186 22.74 8.44 -8.35
C LEU A 186 23.81 7.93 -7.35
N LEU A 187 23.65 6.67 -6.92
CA LEU A 187 24.56 6.02 -5.97
C LEU A 187 25.75 5.31 -6.66
N GLY A 188 25.82 5.32 -7.99
CA GLY A 188 26.86 4.63 -8.76
C GLY A 188 26.78 3.10 -8.68
N LEU A 189 25.59 2.55 -8.38
CA LEU A 189 25.36 1.10 -8.29
C LEU A 189 24.91 0.53 -9.64
N GLN A 190 25.26 -0.73 -9.89
CA GLN A 190 24.68 -1.47 -11.00
C GLN A 190 23.19 -1.76 -10.70
N GLY A 191 22.32 -1.72 -11.74
CA GLY A 191 20.90 -1.94 -11.52
C GLY A 191 20.55 -3.27 -10.86
N TRP A 192 21.22 -4.35 -11.26
CA TRP A 192 21.02 -5.66 -10.65
C TRP A 192 21.47 -5.72 -9.16
N GLU A 193 22.48 -4.96 -8.77
CA GLU A 193 22.92 -4.83 -7.36
C GLU A 193 21.92 -4.02 -6.53
N ALA A 194 21.31 -3.01 -7.15
CA ALA A 194 20.35 -2.15 -6.51
C ALA A 194 18.96 -2.81 -6.33
N PHE A 195 18.66 -3.86 -7.10
CA PHE A 195 17.33 -4.48 -7.08
C PHE A 195 16.92 -4.97 -5.69
N GLN A 196 17.79 -5.70 -4.99
CA GLN A 196 17.51 -6.22 -3.65
C GLN A 196 17.32 -5.09 -2.61
N PRO A 197 18.25 -4.14 -2.42
CA PRO A 197 18.05 -3.07 -1.44
C PRO A 197 16.90 -2.14 -1.82
N TRP A 198 16.65 -1.87 -3.11
CA TRP A 198 15.51 -1.07 -3.53
C TRP A 198 14.17 -1.77 -3.22
N SER A 199 14.08 -3.07 -3.44
CA SER A 199 12.91 -3.87 -3.08
C SER A 199 12.62 -3.81 -1.58
N LEU A 200 13.63 -4.03 -0.75
CA LEU A 200 13.50 -3.96 0.72
C LEU A 200 13.08 -2.56 1.19
N VAL A 201 13.77 -1.54 0.69
CA VAL A 201 13.52 -0.14 1.07
C VAL A 201 12.12 0.30 0.65
N SER A 202 11.72 0.05 -0.60
CA SER A 202 10.41 0.47 -1.11
C SER A 202 9.25 -0.21 -0.40
N ILE A 203 9.36 -1.52 -0.09
CA ILE A 203 8.37 -2.24 0.72
C ILE A 203 8.32 -1.66 2.14
N ALA A 204 9.46 -1.44 2.79
CA ALA A 204 9.50 -0.88 4.14
C ALA A 204 8.92 0.55 4.19
N MET A 205 9.23 1.39 3.21
CA MET A 205 8.63 2.72 3.08
C MET A 205 7.11 2.64 2.96
N ALA A 206 6.61 1.76 2.09
CA ALA A 206 5.18 1.57 1.89
C ALA A 206 4.48 1.03 3.15
N CYS A 207 5.09 0.07 3.85
CA CYS A 207 4.58 -0.45 5.11
C CYS A 207 4.51 0.61 6.21
N CYS A 208 5.58 1.41 6.36
CA CYS A 208 5.66 2.43 7.41
C CYS A 208 4.67 3.57 7.20
N LEU A 209 4.49 4.04 5.95
CA LEU A 209 3.55 5.11 5.66
C LEU A 209 2.08 4.74 5.95
N LEU A 210 1.76 3.44 6.03
CA LEU A 210 0.41 2.99 6.37
C LEU A 210 0.02 3.33 7.81
N VAL A 211 0.96 3.40 8.75
CA VAL A 211 0.64 3.70 10.16
C VAL A 211 -0.03 5.07 10.32
N PRO A 212 0.56 6.19 9.85
CA PRO A 212 -0.12 7.49 9.92
C PRO A 212 -1.40 7.56 9.08
N VAL A 213 -1.48 6.83 7.94
CA VAL A 213 -2.70 6.73 7.14
C VAL A 213 -3.81 6.08 7.96
N TRP A 214 -3.56 4.91 8.55
CA TRP A 214 -4.53 4.22 9.37
C TRP A 214 -4.86 4.95 10.66
N GLN A 215 -3.87 5.62 11.29
CA GLN A 215 -4.12 6.51 12.43
C GLN A 215 -5.13 7.60 12.04
N ARG A 216 -4.98 8.22 10.87
CA ARG A 216 -5.94 9.22 10.37
C ARG A 216 -7.31 8.62 10.07
N LEU A 217 -7.34 7.43 9.46
CA LEU A 217 -8.60 6.77 9.10
C LEU A 217 -9.39 6.25 10.30
N THR A 218 -8.69 5.80 11.35
CA THR A 218 -9.33 5.21 12.56
C THR A 218 -9.44 6.18 13.72
N GLY A 219 -8.68 7.28 13.73
CA GLY A 219 -8.57 8.19 14.87
C GLY A 219 -7.80 7.61 16.06
N SER A 220 -7.02 6.53 15.86
CA SER A 220 -6.33 5.81 16.92
C SER A 220 -4.95 5.33 16.46
N LEU A 221 -3.88 5.75 17.14
CA LEU A 221 -2.52 5.27 16.86
C LEU A 221 -2.39 3.76 17.10
N PRO A 222 -2.88 3.19 18.23
CA PRO A 222 -2.81 1.74 18.45
C PRO A 222 -3.51 0.93 17.36
N LEU A 223 -4.75 1.28 17.03
CA LEU A 223 -5.51 0.56 16.00
C LEU A 223 -4.86 0.71 14.62
N GLY A 224 -4.42 1.91 14.27
CA GLY A 224 -3.70 2.18 13.02
C GLY A 224 -2.43 1.35 12.89
N THR A 225 -1.66 1.24 13.98
CA THR A 225 -0.42 0.42 14.01
C THR A 225 -0.73 -1.06 13.85
N VAL A 226 -1.73 -1.59 14.56
CA VAL A 226 -2.13 -3.01 14.45
C VAL A 226 -2.57 -3.34 13.03
N ILE A 227 -3.41 -2.51 12.41
CA ILE A 227 -3.86 -2.73 11.02
C ILE A 227 -2.66 -2.68 10.06
N ALA A 228 -1.76 -1.70 10.20
CA ALA A 228 -0.58 -1.59 9.36
C ALA A 228 0.34 -2.81 9.50
N LEU A 229 0.61 -3.29 10.73
CA LEU A 229 1.43 -4.49 10.97
C LEU A 229 0.77 -5.75 10.40
N THR A 230 -0.54 -5.91 10.55
CA THR A 230 -1.28 -7.04 9.97
C THR A 230 -1.21 -7.01 8.44
N THR A 231 -1.45 -5.85 7.83
CA THR A 231 -1.34 -5.67 6.37
C THR A 231 0.09 -5.96 5.91
N THR A 232 1.10 -5.48 6.65
CA THR A 232 2.50 -5.77 6.38
C THR A 232 2.76 -7.28 6.41
N ALA A 233 2.36 -7.98 7.46
CA ALA A 233 2.58 -9.42 7.60
C ALA A 233 1.92 -10.23 6.46
N LEU A 234 0.68 -9.89 6.09
CA LEU A 234 -0.03 -10.54 4.98
C LEU A 234 0.69 -10.29 3.65
N THR A 235 1.10 -9.06 3.38
CA THR A 235 1.80 -8.74 2.12
C THR A 235 3.16 -9.43 2.04
N LEU A 236 3.92 -9.47 3.15
CA LEU A 236 5.19 -10.18 3.21
C LEU A 236 5.06 -11.70 3.01
N THR A 237 3.90 -12.26 3.27
CA THR A 237 3.62 -13.69 3.07
C THR A 237 3.16 -14.00 1.66
N LEU A 238 2.41 -13.08 1.01
CA LEU A 238 1.64 -13.40 -0.19
C LEU A 238 2.11 -12.71 -1.47
N ALA A 239 2.85 -11.60 -1.38
CA ALA A 239 3.05 -10.72 -2.54
C ALA A 239 4.49 -10.20 -2.73
N VAL A 240 5.46 -10.62 -1.93
CA VAL A 240 6.81 -10.03 -1.96
C VAL A 240 7.67 -10.44 -3.16
N ASP A 241 7.26 -11.45 -3.91
CA ASP A 241 7.98 -11.86 -5.11
C ASP A 241 8.04 -10.74 -6.14
N GLU A 242 7.00 -9.91 -6.16
CA GLU A 242 6.85 -8.73 -7.01
C GLU A 242 6.82 -7.44 -6.17
N PRO A 243 7.98 -6.84 -5.84
CA PRO A 243 8.05 -5.69 -4.94
C PRO A 243 7.19 -4.51 -5.37
N TYR A 244 7.12 -4.22 -6.67
CA TYR A 244 6.33 -3.12 -7.23
C TYR A 244 4.81 -3.34 -7.06
N SER A 245 4.33 -4.59 -7.16
CA SER A 245 2.92 -4.91 -6.90
C SER A 245 2.62 -4.95 -5.40
N ALA A 246 3.56 -5.48 -4.59
CA ALA A 246 3.45 -5.51 -3.12
C ALA A 246 3.26 -4.11 -2.52
N VAL A 247 4.03 -3.12 -3.00
CA VAL A 247 3.91 -1.70 -2.59
C VAL A 247 2.48 -1.17 -2.82
N ILE A 248 1.85 -1.55 -3.92
CA ILE A 248 0.48 -1.14 -4.24
C ILE A 248 -0.53 -1.93 -3.40
N ALA A 249 -0.36 -3.26 -3.27
CA ALA A 249 -1.25 -4.12 -2.50
C ALA A 249 -1.40 -3.66 -1.04
N LEU A 250 -0.31 -3.19 -0.42
CA LEU A 250 -0.31 -2.61 0.93
C LEU A 250 -1.30 -1.45 1.10
N GLY A 251 -1.49 -0.62 0.08
CA GLY A 251 -2.38 0.54 0.13
C GLY A 251 -3.87 0.21 -0.09
N VAL A 252 -4.20 -0.95 -0.64
CA VAL A 252 -5.57 -1.30 -1.07
C VAL A 252 -6.61 -1.24 0.04
N PRO A 253 -6.38 -1.80 1.23
CA PRO A 253 -7.38 -1.72 2.30
C PRO A 253 -7.68 -0.27 2.73
N ALA A 254 -6.66 0.59 2.79
CA ALA A 254 -6.84 2.01 3.09
C ALA A 254 -7.57 2.74 1.94
N ALA A 255 -7.24 2.42 0.70
CA ALA A 255 -7.91 2.96 -0.49
C ALA A 255 -9.39 2.59 -0.52
N ALA A 256 -9.77 1.38 -0.11
CA ALA A 256 -11.18 0.96 -0.01
C ALA A 256 -11.96 1.83 0.99
N ILE A 257 -11.40 2.14 2.15
CA ILE A 257 -12.02 3.05 3.12
C ILE A 257 -12.07 4.48 2.56
N MET A 258 -10.99 4.95 1.92
CA MET A 258 -10.97 6.26 1.27
C MET A 258 -12.01 6.35 0.15
N CYS A 259 -12.21 5.28 -0.63
CA CYS A 259 -13.23 5.21 -1.68
C CYS A 259 -14.64 5.47 -1.10
N SER A 260 -15.03 4.72 -0.07
CA SER A 260 -16.31 4.95 0.62
C SER A 260 -16.44 6.40 1.11
N ARG A 261 -15.44 6.91 1.85
CA ARG A 261 -15.47 8.27 2.40
C ARG A 261 -15.46 9.37 1.32
N ALA A 262 -14.79 9.13 0.20
CA ALA A 262 -14.77 10.07 -0.92
C ALA A 262 -16.18 10.31 -1.44
N PHE A 263 -16.94 9.26 -1.69
CA PHE A 263 -18.28 9.39 -2.25
C PHE A 263 -19.32 9.91 -1.25
N HIS A 264 -19.08 9.72 0.07
CA HIS A 264 -19.88 10.33 1.14
C HIS A 264 -19.40 11.74 1.55
N GLY A 265 -18.58 12.41 0.78
CA GLY A 265 -18.34 13.85 0.94
C GLY A 265 -16.93 14.26 1.36
N SER A 266 -16.00 13.34 1.66
CA SER A 266 -14.64 13.66 2.15
C SER A 266 -13.69 14.05 1.01
N TRP A 267 -13.28 15.33 0.93
CA TRP A 267 -12.29 15.79 -0.05
C TRP A 267 -10.88 15.23 0.22
N GLY A 268 -10.50 15.08 1.49
CA GLY A 268 -9.21 14.46 1.83
C GLY A 268 -9.10 13.02 1.32
N SER A 269 -10.20 12.25 1.43
CA SER A 269 -10.27 10.89 0.89
C SER A 269 -10.34 10.87 -0.64
N THR A 270 -10.99 11.86 -1.26
CA THR A 270 -11.01 12.03 -2.72
C THR A 270 -9.59 12.22 -3.27
N VAL A 271 -8.82 13.14 -2.68
CA VAL A 271 -7.42 13.39 -3.06
C VAL A 271 -6.55 12.17 -2.76
N GLY A 272 -6.70 11.54 -1.59
CA GLY A 272 -5.96 10.34 -1.23
C GLY A 272 -6.18 9.19 -2.21
N LEU A 273 -7.43 8.93 -2.60
CA LEU A 273 -7.76 7.90 -3.58
C LEU A 273 -7.25 8.24 -4.98
N LEU A 274 -7.37 9.49 -5.42
CA LEU A 274 -6.84 9.99 -6.68
C LEU A 274 -5.32 9.75 -6.78
N VAL A 275 -4.57 10.15 -5.76
CA VAL A 275 -3.11 9.98 -5.71
C VAL A 275 -2.74 8.49 -5.68
N PHE A 276 -3.45 7.69 -4.87
CA PHE A 276 -3.21 6.25 -4.80
C PHE A 276 -3.42 5.57 -6.16
N LEU A 277 -4.54 5.84 -6.84
CA LEU A 277 -4.82 5.25 -8.16
C LEU A 277 -3.83 5.74 -9.22
N GLY A 278 -3.47 7.02 -9.20
CA GLY A 278 -2.49 7.59 -10.13
C GLY A 278 -1.10 6.94 -9.98
N ILE A 279 -0.59 6.82 -8.75
CA ILE A 279 0.69 6.15 -8.48
C ILE A 279 0.59 4.66 -8.83
N SER A 280 -0.49 4.00 -8.42
CA SER A 280 -0.75 2.59 -8.73
C SER A 280 -0.71 2.32 -10.23
N ALA A 281 -1.28 3.21 -11.05
CA ALA A 281 -1.26 3.10 -12.51
C ALA A 281 0.16 3.16 -13.10
N THR A 282 1.10 3.85 -12.43
CA THR A 282 2.50 3.89 -12.87
C THR A 282 3.32 2.69 -12.41
N PHE A 283 2.88 1.97 -11.35
CA PHE A 283 3.59 0.81 -10.78
C PHE A 283 2.99 -0.52 -11.25
N TYR A 284 1.67 -0.63 -11.29
CA TYR A 284 0.97 -1.85 -11.67
C TYR A 284 -0.39 -1.55 -12.33
N THR A 285 -0.35 -1.19 -13.59
CA THR A 285 -1.50 -0.62 -14.33
C THR A 285 -2.69 -1.57 -14.42
N LEU A 286 -2.45 -2.88 -14.61
CA LEU A 286 -3.52 -3.87 -14.71
C LEU A 286 -4.39 -3.91 -13.46
N PHE A 287 -3.76 -3.92 -12.29
CA PHE A 287 -4.45 -3.88 -11.01
C PHE A 287 -5.25 -2.58 -10.85
N THR A 288 -4.63 -1.44 -11.19
CA THR A 288 -5.31 -0.13 -11.12
C THR A 288 -6.53 -0.09 -12.03
N GLY A 289 -6.40 -0.57 -13.26
CA GLY A 289 -7.50 -0.64 -14.22
C GLY A 289 -8.65 -1.49 -13.68
N ALA A 290 -8.35 -2.70 -13.20
CA ALA A 290 -9.36 -3.59 -12.63
C ALA A 290 -10.08 -2.96 -11.43
N ILE A 291 -9.33 -2.43 -10.44
CA ILE A 291 -9.92 -1.82 -9.24
C ILE A 291 -10.63 -0.50 -9.54
N ALA A 292 -10.02 0.38 -10.34
CA ALA A 292 -10.62 1.67 -10.66
C ALA A 292 -11.93 1.53 -11.45
N VAL A 293 -11.91 0.69 -12.49
CA VAL A 293 -13.09 0.53 -13.36
C VAL A 293 -14.18 -0.25 -12.65
N THR A 294 -13.88 -1.35 -11.96
CA THR A 294 -14.90 -2.20 -11.33
C THR A 294 -15.34 -1.65 -9.97
N VAL A 295 -14.44 -1.57 -8.99
CA VAL A 295 -14.80 -1.28 -7.60
C VAL A 295 -15.12 0.19 -7.41
N VAL A 296 -14.22 1.10 -7.83
CA VAL A 296 -14.38 2.54 -7.56
C VAL A 296 -15.57 3.10 -8.31
N SER A 297 -15.71 2.76 -9.59
CA SER A 297 -16.85 3.20 -10.41
C SER A 297 -18.17 2.61 -9.92
N PHE A 298 -18.19 1.34 -9.53
CA PHE A 298 -19.36 0.68 -8.97
C PHE A 298 -19.81 1.34 -7.66
N VAL A 299 -18.90 1.59 -6.72
CA VAL A 299 -19.23 2.25 -5.46
C VAL A 299 -19.76 3.66 -5.69
N ALA A 300 -19.16 4.42 -6.64
CA ALA A 300 -19.64 5.75 -7.00
C ALA A 300 -21.09 5.72 -7.55
N LEU A 301 -21.36 4.79 -8.47
CA LEU A 301 -22.67 4.62 -9.08
C LEU A 301 -23.74 4.23 -8.05
N VAL A 302 -23.45 3.21 -7.23
CA VAL A 302 -24.36 2.77 -6.18
C VAL A 302 -24.65 3.90 -5.21
N THR A 303 -23.63 4.64 -4.76
CA THR A 303 -23.81 5.77 -3.85
C THR A 303 -24.67 6.87 -4.51
N ALA A 304 -24.42 7.18 -5.79
CA ALA A 304 -25.21 8.17 -6.52
C ALA A 304 -26.70 7.79 -6.62
N ILE A 305 -26.99 6.51 -6.85
CA ILE A 305 -28.36 5.99 -6.93
C ILE A 305 -29.04 6.03 -5.55
N VAL A 306 -28.35 5.54 -4.51
CA VAL A 306 -28.90 5.47 -3.15
C VAL A 306 -29.15 6.86 -2.57
N GLU A 307 -28.20 7.78 -2.73
CA GLU A 307 -28.31 9.15 -2.24
C GLU A 307 -29.13 10.05 -3.19
N ARG A 308 -29.54 9.55 -4.35
CA ARG A 308 -30.22 10.34 -5.41
C ARG A 308 -29.47 11.65 -5.70
N SER A 309 -28.15 11.57 -5.84
CA SER A 309 -27.26 12.73 -5.97
C SER A 309 -26.19 12.51 -7.05
N PHE A 310 -25.91 13.55 -7.84
CA PHE A 310 -24.81 13.52 -8.81
C PHE A 310 -23.43 13.81 -8.19
N LYS A 311 -23.33 14.18 -6.91
CA LYS A 311 -22.07 14.49 -6.25
C LYS A 311 -21.04 13.34 -6.28
N PRO A 312 -21.43 12.07 -6.07
CA PRO A 312 -20.49 10.95 -6.22
C PRO A 312 -19.91 10.83 -7.63
N ILE A 313 -20.72 11.10 -8.67
CA ILE A 313 -20.28 11.06 -10.08
C ILE A 313 -19.27 12.17 -10.38
N VAL A 314 -19.52 13.39 -9.88
CA VAL A 314 -18.55 14.50 -10.01
C VAL A 314 -17.22 14.15 -9.33
N ARG A 315 -17.28 13.53 -8.15
CA ARG A 315 -16.06 13.07 -7.44
C ARG A 315 -15.35 11.94 -8.17
N LEU A 316 -16.10 11.01 -8.77
CA LEU A 316 -15.53 9.97 -9.64
C LEU A 316 -14.79 10.62 -10.82
N ALA A 317 -15.36 11.63 -11.45
CA ALA A 317 -14.69 12.35 -12.53
C ALA A 317 -13.40 13.04 -12.05
N VAL A 318 -13.41 13.71 -10.89
CA VAL A 318 -12.22 14.31 -10.29
C VAL A 318 -11.15 13.26 -10.01
N ILE A 319 -11.53 12.12 -9.42
CA ILE A 319 -10.61 11.00 -9.15
C ILE A 319 -10.06 10.46 -10.48
N GLY A 320 -10.90 10.20 -11.47
CA GLY A 320 -10.52 9.67 -12.76
C GLY A 320 -9.55 10.59 -13.51
N PHE A 321 -9.91 11.84 -13.73
CA PHE A 321 -9.03 12.79 -14.44
C PHE A 321 -7.72 13.06 -13.67
N GLY A 322 -7.79 13.19 -12.35
CA GLY A 322 -6.60 13.42 -11.55
C GLY A 322 -5.66 12.22 -11.53
N SER A 323 -6.18 10.99 -11.40
CA SER A 323 -5.35 9.78 -11.45
C SER A 323 -4.77 9.55 -12.85
N LEU A 324 -5.52 9.82 -13.92
CA LEU A 324 -5.02 9.78 -15.29
C LEU A 324 -3.92 10.81 -15.55
N ALA A 325 -4.02 12.02 -14.99
CA ALA A 325 -2.97 13.04 -15.10
C ALA A 325 -1.65 12.56 -14.45
N ILE A 326 -1.72 11.89 -13.30
CA ILE A 326 -0.53 11.28 -12.68
C ILE A 326 -0.01 10.11 -13.52
N ALA A 327 -0.90 9.22 -13.99
CA ALA A 327 -0.55 8.09 -14.84
C ALA A 327 0.11 8.53 -16.15
N ALA A 328 -0.32 9.65 -16.71
CA ALA A 328 0.22 10.20 -17.97
C ALA A 328 1.70 10.58 -17.86
N ILE A 329 2.25 10.80 -16.66
CA ILE A 329 3.69 11.03 -16.47
C ILE A 329 4.48 9.81 -16.95
N ALA A 330 4.02 8.59 -16.67
CA ALA A 330 4.67 7.35 -17.08
C ALA A 330 4.17 6.88 -18.46
N TRP A 331 2.87 6.98 -18.74
CA TRP A 331 2.25 6.40 -19.92
C TRP A 331 2.15 7.35 -21.11
N GLY A 332 2.26 8.68 -20.89
CA GLY A 332 2.14 9.69 -21.94
C GLY A 332 3.13 9.49 -23.09
N PRO A 333 4.42 9.31 -22.83
CA PRO A 333 5.41 9.07 -23.88
C PRO A 333 5.10 7.83 -24.73
N TYR A 334 4.69 6.73 -24.10
CA TYR A 334 4.26 5.51 -24.81
C TYR A 334 3.03 5.77 -25.70
N LEU A 335 1.98 6.38 -25.16
CA LEU A 335 0.77 6.70 -25.90
C LEU A 335 1.07 7.63 -27.08
N LEU A 336 1.93 8.64 -26.88
CA LEU A 336 2.35 9.53 -27.97
C LEU A 336 3.15 8.81 -29.06
N ALA A 337 4.00 7.85 -28.67
CA ALA A 337 4.74 7.04 -29.62
C ALA A 337 3.79 6.13 -30.41
N VAL A 338 2.85 5.48 -29.74
CA VAL A 338 1.82 4.63 -30.41
C VAL A 338 0.97 5.45 -31.39
N LEU A 339 0.55 6.66 -31.01
CA LEU A 339 -0.26 7.52 -31.88
C LEU A 339 0.51 8.06 -33.09
N ARG A 340 1.83 8.13 -33.03
CA ARG A 340 2.71 8.63 -34.10
C ARG A 340 3.31 7.55 -34.97
N ALA A 341 3.35 6.33 -34.48
CA ALA A 341 3.98 5.21 -35.15
C ALA A 341 2.93 4.42 -35.93
N ASP A 342 3.33 3.99 -37.12
CA ASP A 342 2.57 3.03 -37.92
C ASP A 342 2.89 1.62 -37.41
N PHE A 343 2.39 1.30 -36.23
CA PHE A 343 2.57 -0.04 -35.68
C PHE A 343 1.73 -1.05 -36.43
N PRO A 344 2.29 -2.21 -36.80
CA PRO A 344 1.51 -3.28 -37.40
C PRO A 344 0.38 -3.67 -36.45
N THR A 345 -0.84 -3.74 -36.96
CA THR A 345 -2.03 -4.14 -36.20
C THR A 345 -2.01 -5.62 -35.84
N GLU A 346 -1.19 -6.41 -36.53
CA GLU A 346 -1.03 -7.83 -36.28
C GLU A 346 0.21 -8.07 -35.42
N THR A 347 0.03 -8.78 -34.32
CA THR A 347 1.13 -9.21 -33.46
C THR A 347 1.35 -10.71 -33.59
N ALA A 348 2.57 -11.19 -33.38
CA ALA A 348 2.88 -12.60 -33.39
C ALA A 348 2.00 -13.40 -32.39
N ALA A 349 1.59 -12.77 -31.28
CA ALA A 349 0.70 -13.38 -30.30
C ALA A 349 -0.65 -13.81 -30.90
N GLN A 350 -1.17 -13.10 -31.89
CA GLN A 350 -2.43 -13.47 -32.55
C GLN A 350 -2.31 -14.80 -33.35
N HIS A 351 -1.11 -15.15 -33.73
CA HIS A 351 -0.85 -16.37 -34.48
C HIS A 351 -0.52 -17.58 -33.59
N TYR A 352 -0.22 -17.34 -32.33
CA TYR A 352 0.14 -18.38 -31.36
C TYR A 352 -0.95 -18.62 -30.29
N LEU A 353 -2.03 -17.87 -30.34
CA LEU A 353 -3.22 -18.07 -29.53
C LEU A 353 -4.29 -18.79 -30.39
N PRO A 354 -5.09 -19.66 -29.83
CA PRO A 354 -5.04 -20.16 -28.50
C PRO A 354 -4.21 -21.42 -28.44
N ALA A 355 -3.24 -21.44 -27.62
CA ALA A 355 -2.87 -22.72 -27.06
C ALA A 355 -3.99 -23.13 -26.09
N GLU A 356 -4.21 -24.40 -25.94
CA GLU A 356 -5.02 -24.95 -24.86
C GLU A 356 -4.66 -24.29 -23.54
N GLY A 357 -5.64 -23.80 -22.79
CA GLY A 357 -5.43 -23.08 -21.52
C GLY A 357 -5.49 -21.56 -21.58
N THR A 358 -5.70 -20.96 -22.76
CA THR A 358 -5.96 -19.51 -22.89
C THR A 358 -7.45 -19.18 -22.89
N GLU A 359 -8.30 -20.15 -22.66
CA GLU A 359 -9.75 -19.97 -22.57
C GLU A 359 -10.12 -19.08 -21.38
N ILE A 360 -10.95 -18.09 -21.65
CA ILE A 360 -11.49 -17.27 -20.59
C ILE A 360 -12.47 -18.12 -19.78
N PRO A 361 -12.28 -18.28 -18.46
CA PRO A 361 -13.11 -19.17 -17.64
C PRO A 361 -14.51 -18.59 -17.37
N VAL A 362 -15.00 -17.72 -18.23
CA VAL A 362 -16.33 -17.09 -18.13
C VAL A 362 -17.07 -17.34 -19.44
N PRO A 363 -17.83 -18.45 -19.53
CA PRO A 363 -18.38 -18.96 -20.80
C PRO A 363 -19.26 -17.96 -21.58
N PHE A 364 -19.93 -17.05 -20.88
CA PHE A 364 -20.78 -16.03 -21.51
C PHE A 364 -20.03 -14.79 -22.01
N LEU A 365 -18.73 -14.69 -21.75
CA LEU A 365 -17.85 -13.64 -22.29
C LEU A 365 -16.90 -14.17 -23.35
N ALA A 366 -16.76 -15.47 -23.47
CA ALA A 366 -15.97 -16.09 -24.52
C ALA A 366 -16.78 -16.12 -25.82
N PRO A 367 -16.27 -15.61 -26.93
CA PRO A 367 -16.86 -15.90 -28.22
C PRO A 367 -16.84 -17.40 -28.47
N SER A 368 -17.98 -17.97 -28.79
CA SER A 368 -18.15 -19.37 -29.15
C SER A 368 -17.46 -19.70 -30.50
#